data_3cfa3c9c080572ad35ac82def5829d0e
#
_entry.id   3cfa3c9c080572ad35ac82def5829d0e
#
_cell.length_a   1.000
_cell.length_b   1.000
_cell.length_c   1.000
_cell.angle_alpha   90.00
_cell.angle_beta   90.00
_cell.angle_gamma   90.00
#
_symmetry.space_group_name_H-M   'P 1'
#
loop_
_entity.id
_entity.type
_entity.pdbx_description
1 polymer ?
#
loop_
_entity_poly.entity_id
_entity_poly.type
_entity_poly.pdbx_seq_one_letter_code
_entity_poly.pdbx_strand_id
1 'polypeptide(L)'
;MASQSSTARDADFTTRPSLTIKRRINAAPAKIYAAWTDPEKLIGWFGVPAKLKQGTLQAETDLCVGGRYSISFEAVDGEHFRVGGVYREIVPNERLVFSWAWHSTPERESQVTISLKPDGTGTLLTLHHEQLFNEAARDGHAKGWNALLDQLEAFAS
;
A
#
# COMPACT_ATOMS: atom_id res chain seq x y z
N MET A 1 -12.10 3.16 -38.02
CA MET A 1 -11.10 4.13 -37.63
C MET A 1 -10.24 3.60 -36.52
N ALA A 2 -8.97 3.54 -36.74
CA ALA A 2 -8.03 3.05 -35.76
C ALA A 2 -8.02 3.92 -34.51
N SER A 3 -8.15 5.24 -34.66
CA SER A 3 -8.16 6.17 -33.53
C SER A 3 -9.35 5.94 -32.62
N GLN A 4 -10.47 5.50 -33.16
CA GLN A 4 -11.65 5.20 -32.37
C GLN A 4 -11.40 4.07 -31.40
N SER A 5 -10.81 2.99 -31.89
CA SER A 5 -10.49 1.83 -31.07
C SER A 5 -9.47 2.19 -29.98
N SER A 6 -8.44 2.95 -30.35
CA SER A 6 -7.45 3.44 -29.41
C SER A 6 -8.07 4.30 -28.32
N THR A 7 -8.97 5.21 -28.71
CA THR A 7 -9.63 6.09 -27.76
C THR A 7 -10.44 5.31 -26.74
N ALA A 8 -11.18 4.31 -27.18
CA ALA A 8 -11.97 3.47 -26.28
C ALA A 8 -11.07 2.75 -25.28
N ARG A 9 -9.92 2.25 -25.74
CA ARG A 9 -8.98 1.57 -24.85
C ARG A 9 -8.37 2.52 -23.84
N ASP A 10 -8.01 3.73 -24.28
CA ASP A 10 -7.47 4.73 -23.39
C ASP A 10 -8.50 5.15 -22.33
N ALA A 11 -9.76 5.27 -22.72
CA ALA A 11 -10.84 5.58 -21.81
C ALA A 11 -10.99 4.50 -20.73
N ASP A 12 -10.96 3.24 -21.11
CA ASP A 12 -11.03 2.13 -20.16
C ASP A 12 -9.87 2.17 -19.19
N PHE A 13 -8.67 2.42 -19.67
CA PHE A 13 -7.47 2.48 -18.85
C PHE A 13 -7.54 3.65 -17.88
N THR A 14 -7.96 4.84 -18.36
CA THR A 14 -8.02 6.03 -17.53
C THR A 14 -9.19 6.03 -16.56
N THR A 15 -10.19 5.18 -16.77
CA THR A 15 -11.34 5.09 -15.87
C THR A 15 -11.12 4.13 -14.71
N ARG A 16 -9.99 3.45 -14.65
CA ARG A 16 -9.67 2.61 -13.50
C ARG A 16 -9.61 3.46 -12.26
N PRO A 17 -10.37 3.09 -11.22
CA PRO A 17 -10.49 3.94 -10.05
C PRO A 17 -9.21 4.03 -9.23
N SER A 18 -9.12 5.11 -8.49
CA SER A 18 -8.04 5.35 -7.56
C SER A 18 -8.61 5.89 -6.26
N LEU A 19 -7.77 5.92 -5.23
CA LEU A 19 -8.10 6.53 -3.96
C LEU A 19 -6.90 7.32 -3.46
N THR A 20 -7.15 8.35 -2.68
CA THR A 20 -6.10 9.15 -2.06
C THR A 20 -6.50 9.40 -0.62
N ILE A 21 -5.58 9.10 0.30
CA ILE A 21 -5.77 9.34 1.72
C ILE A 21 -4.60 10.18 2.21
N LYS A 22 -4.91 11.26 2.92
CA LYS A 22 -3.89 12.10 3.56
C LYS A 22 -4.02 11.97 5.06
N ARG A 23 -2.89 11.85 5.73
CA ARG A 23 -2.87 11.65 7.17
C ARG A 23 -1.66 12.35 7.76
N ARG A 24 -1.88 13.20 8.78
CA ARG A 24 -0.76 13.74 9.54
C ARG A 24 -0.40 12.79 10.65
N ILE A 25 0.87 12.37 10.69
CA ILE A 25 1.38 11.46 11.70
C ILE A 25 2.41 12.18 12.54
N ASN A 26 2.34 12.04 13.85
CA ASN A 26 3.23 12.72 14.78
C ASN A 26 4.56 11.96 14.93
N ALA A 27 5.30 11.90 13.84
CA ALA A 27 6.60 11.25 13.78
C ALA A 27 7.37 11.83 12.59
N ALA A 28 8.70 11.80 12.64
CA ALA A 28 9.55 12.29 11.58
C ALA A 28 9.42 11.42 10.31
N PRO A 29 9.63 11.99 9.11
CA PRO A 29 9.55 11.21 7.87
C PRO A 29 10.42 9.96 7.86
N ALA A 30 11.63 10.04 8.41
CA ALA A 30 12.54 8.89 8.46
C ALA A 30 11.94 7.71 9.25
N LYS A 31 11.24 7.99 10.33
CA LYS A 31 10.62 6.95 11.15
C LYS A 31 9.47 6.29 10.41
N ILE A 32 8.68 7.08 9.70
CA ILE A 32 7.56 6.57 8.91
C ILE A 32 8.07 5.78 7.70
N TYR A 33 9.09 6.30 7.03
CA TYR A 33 9.70 5.59 5.91
C TYR A 33 10.22 4.22 6.35
N ALA A 34 10.90 4.15 7.49
CA ALA A 34 11.39 2.88 8.04
C ALA A 34 10.24 1.92 8.34
N ALA A 35 9.12 2.43 8.82
CA ALA A 35 7.94 1.60 9.11
C ALA A 35 7.37 0.95 7.84
N TRP A 36 7.51 1.60 6.68
CA TRP A 36 7.06 1.07 5.40
C TRP A 36 8.05 0.13 4.72
N THR A 37 9.33 0.20 5.06
CA THR A 37 10.38 -0.48 4.30
C THR A 37 11.11 -1.56 5.07
N ASP A 38 11.17 -1.47 6.38
CA ASP A 38 11.81 -2.47 7.23
C ASP A 38 10.83 -3.60 7.53
N PRO A 39 11.12 -4.85 7.15
CA PRO A 39 10.17 -5.94 7.36
C PRO A 39 9.83 -6.17 8.84
N GLU A 40 10.78 -5.96 9.75
CA GLU A 40 10.50 -6.10 11.18
C GLU A 40 9.54 -5.03 11.69
N LYS A 41 9.58 -3.83 11.09
CA LYS A 41 8.68 -2.76 11.45
C LYS A 41 7.31 -2.92 10.78
N LEU A 42 7.29 -3.41 9.55
CA LEU A 42 6.04 -3.69 8.84
C LEU A 42 5.13 -4.63 9.66
N ILE A 43 5.70 -5.66 10.23
CA ILE A 43 4.90 -6.60 11.02
C ILE A 43 4.39 -5.99 12.32
N GLY A 44 4.90 -4.83 12.71
CA GLY A 44 4.45 -4.13 13.91
C GLY A 44 3.13 -3.36 13.72
N TRP A 45 2.75 -3.04 12.49
CA TRP A 45 1.55 -2.26 12.25
C TRP A 45 0.68 -2.73 11.09
N PHE A 46 1.25 -3.49 10.16
CA PHE A 46 0.52 -3.91 8.97
C PHE A 46 -0.40 -5.08 9.29
N GLY A 47 -1.60 -4.77 9.71
CA GLY A 47 -2.57 -5.80 10.01
C GLY A 47 -3.63 -5.25 10.97
N VAL A 48 -4.86 -5.65 10.74
CA VAL A 48 -5.98 -5.23 11.58
C VAL A 48 -6.20 -6.33 12.63
N PRO A 49 -5.96 -6.05 13.93
CA PRO A 49 -6.01 -7.09 14.97
C PRO A 49 -7.29 -7.91 14.99
N ALA A 50 -8.42 -7.30 14.62
CA ALA A 50 -9.70 -7.99 14.59
C ALA A 50 -9.79 -9.07 13.50
N LYS A 51 -8.93 -8.99 12.47
CA LYS A 51 -8.96 -9.90 11.32
C LYS A 51 -7.74 -10.80 11.24
N LEU A 52 -6.67 -10.42 11.90
CA LEU A 52 -5.37 -11.08 11.82
C LEU A 52 -5.21 -12.06 12.96
N LYS A 53 -4.84 -13.31 12.63
CA LYS A 53 -4.45 -14.27 13.65
C LYS A 53 -3.09 -13.88 14.18
N GLN A 54 -2.96 -13.72 15.47
CA GLN A 54 -1.76 -13.29 16.15
C GLN A 54 -0.56 -14.20 15.80
N GLY A 55 0.58 -13.56 15.54
CA GLY A 55 1.82 -14.28 15.28
C GLY A 55 2.01 -14.81 13.86
N THR A 56 1.04 -14.55 12.97
CA THR A 56 1.12 -15.06 11.58
C THR A 56 1.62 -14.04 10.59
N LEU A 57 1.71 -12.76 10.97
CA LEU A 57 2.13 -11.71 10.05
C LEU A 57 3.62 -11.83 9.74
N GLN A 58 3.94 -11.93 8.45
CA GLN A 58 5.31 -12.02 7.95
C GLN A 58 5.51 -11.03 6.83
N ALA A 59 6.70 -10.45 6.75
CA ALA A 59 7.04 -9.51 5.70
C ALA A 59 8.46 -9.76 5.22
N GLU A 60 8.67 -9.59 3.93
CA GLU A 60 9.97 -9.64 3.29
C GLU A 60 10.10 -8.46 2.36
N THR A 61 11.25 -7.81 2.36
CA THR A 61 11.50 -6.67 1.48
C THR A 61 12.91 -6.75 0.89
N ASP A 62 13.02 -6.41 -0.39
CA ASP A 62 14.30 -6.21 -1.05
C ASP A 62 14.28 -4.77 -1.53
N LEU A 63 14.76 -3.86 -0.70
CA LEU A 63 14.56 -2.42 -0.88
C LEU A 63 15.50 -1.84 -1.94
N CYS A 64 15.18 -2.09 -3.19
CA CYS A 64 15.83 -1.49 -4.35
C CYS A 64 14.81 -1.44 -5.48
N VAL A 65 15.02 -0.54 -6.45
CA VAL A 65 14.14 -0.47 -7.61
C VAL A 65 14.23 -1.81 -8.36
N GLY A 66 13.06 -2.42 -8.61
CA GLY A 66 12.97 -3.75 -9.18
C GLY A 66 12.99 -4.87 -8.13
N GLY A 67 13.32 -4.56 -6.88
CA GLY A 67 13.26 -5.53 -5.79
C GLY A 67 11.84 -5.86 -5.41
N ARG A 68 11.63 -7.03 -4.84
CA ARG A 68 10.30 -7.50 -4.47
C ARG A 68 10.02 -7.33 -2.99
N TYR A 69 8.76 -7.18 -2.67
CA TYR A 69 8.30 -7.27 -1.29
C TYR A 69 7.11 -8.22 -1.21
N SER A 70 6.88 -8.81 -0.06
CA SER A 70 5.67 -9.57 0.19
C SER A 70 5.28 -9.47 1.66
N ILE A 71 3.99 -9.46 1.90
CA ILE A 71 3.41 -9.46 3.25
C ILE A 71 2.37 -10.56 3.27
N SER A 72 2.47 -11.46 4.24
CA SER A 72 1.51 -12.56 4.35
C SER A 72 1.02 -12.68 5.78
N PHE A 73 -0.21 -13.18 5.91
CA PHE A 73 -0.80 -13.42 7.21
C PHE A 73 -1.93 -14.44 7.10
N GLU A 74 -2.31 -14.96 8.25
CA GLU A 74 -3.45 -15.85 8.37
C GLU A 74 -4.58 -15.09 9.07
N ALA A 75 -5.78 -15.16 8.51
CA ALA A 75 -6.94 -14.56 9.14
C ALA A 75 -7.43 -15.43 10.30
N VAL A 76 -8.25 -14.84 11.17
CA VAL A 76 -8.78 -15.56 12.34
C VAL A 76 -9.60 -16.81 11.97
N ASP A 77 -10.15 -16.84 10.74
CA ASP A 77 -10.89 -18.01 10.23
C ASP A 77 -9.97 -19.05 9.58
N GLY A 78 -8.66 -18.83 9.57
CA GLY A 78 -7.68 -19.75 9.00
C GLY A 78 -7.34 -19.50 7.53
N GLU A 79 -7.95 -18.52 6.89
CA GLU A 79 -7.65 -18.20 5.50
C GLU A 79 -6.30 -17.50 5.39
N HIS A 80 -5.51 -17.90 4.38
CA HIS A 80 -4.19 -17.30 4.15
C HIS A 80 -4.25 -16.19 3.14
N PHE A 81 -3.57 -15.08 3.45
CA PHE A 81 -3.48 -13.93 2.57
C PHE A 81 -2.03 -13.58 2.30
N ARG A 82 -1.74 -13.19 1.07
CA ARG A 82 -0.43 -12.67 0.68
C ARG A 82 -0.63 -11.56 -0.32
N VAL A 83 0.03 -10.43 -0.08
CA VAL A 83 0.08 -9.31 -1.01
C VAL A 83 1.53 -8.98 -1.28
N GLY A 84 1.83 -8.51 -2.48
CA GLY A 84 3.19 -8.14 -2.82
C GLY A 84 3.30 -7.41 -4.14
N GLY A 85 4.54 -7.16 -4.52
CA GLY A 85 4.84 -6.46 -5.75
C GLY A 85 6.32 -6.15 -5.86
N VAL A 86 6.63 -5.14 -6.68
CA VAL A 86 7.98 -4.66 -6.91
C VAL A 86 8.06 -3.16 -6.62
N TYR A 87 9.21 -2.73 -6.11
CA TYR A 87 9.48 -1.31 -5.92
C TYR A 87 9.80 -0.68 -7.27
N ARG A 88 9.12 0.42 -7.57
CA ARG A 88 9.29 1.15 -8.83
C ARG A 88 10.03 2.46 -8.67
N GLU A 89 9.90 3.10 -7.51
CA GLU A 89 10.62 4.32 -7.19
C GLU A 89 10.90 4.37 -5.70
N ILE A 90 12.12 4.75 -5.33
CA ILE A 90 12.52 4.85 -3.93
C ILE A 90 13.29 6.15 -3.75
N VAL A 91 12.71 7.09 -3.01
CA VAL A 91 13.39 8.31 -2.57
C VAL A 91 13.34 8.28 -1.05
N PRO A 92 14.45 7.94 -0.38
CA PRO A 92 14.44 7.75 1.07
C PRO A 92 13.81 8.92 1.81
N ASN A 93 12.91 8.59 2.74
CA ASN A 93 12.20 9.54 3.60
C ASN A 93 11.22 10.47 2.88
N GLU A 94 11.04 10.32 1.55
CA GLU A 94 10.19 11.22 0.78
C GLU A 94 9.13 10.50 -0.05
N ARG A 95 9.52 9.42 -0.76
CA ARG A 95 8.61 8.82 -1.72
C ARG A 95 8.91 7.35 -1.95
N LEU A 96 7.86 6.56 -2.00
CA LEU A 96 7.95 5.12 -2.25
C LEU A 96 6.83 4.74 -3.21
N VAL A 97 7.18 4.16 -4.35
CA VAL A 97 6.20 3.68 -5.33
C VAL A 97 6.40 2.19 -5.52
N PHE A 98 5.32 1.43 -5.41
CA PHE A 98 5.40 -0.01 -5.57
C PHE A 98 4.12 -0.57 -6.19
N SER A 99 4.26 -1.69 -6.91
CA SER A 99 3.09 -2.38 -7.41
C SER A 99 2.43 -3.16 -6.28
N TRP A 100 1.16 -3.47 -6.46
CA TRP A 100 0.35 -4.10 -5.42
C TRP A 100 -0.60 -5.10 -6.06
N ALA A 101 -0.49 -6.35 -5.66
CA ALA A 101 -1.42 -7.38 -6.11
C ALA A 101 -1.56 -8.44 -5.02
N TRP A 102 -2.79 -8.84 -4.78
CA TRP A 102 -3.06 -9.98 -3.91
C TRP A 102 -2.70 -11.26 -4.66
N HIS A 103 -2.09 -12.19 -3.96
CA HIS A 103 -1.63 -13.45 -4.55
C HIS A 103 -2.78 -14.24 -5.20
N SER A 104 -3.98 -14.12 -4.66
CA SER A 104 -5.17 -14.78 -5.19
C SER A 104 -5.69 -14.18 -6.50
N THR A 105 -5.33 -12.92 -6.78
CA THR A 105 -5.77 -12.22 -7.99
C THR A 105 -4.59 -11.44 -8.60
N PRO A 106 -3.52 -12.14 -9.05
CA PRO A 106 -2.31 -11.46 -9.53
C PRO A 106 -2.56 -10.63 -10.79
N GLU A 107 -3.60 -10.94 -11.54
CA GLU A 107 -3.98 -10.17 -12.74
C GLU A 107 -4.55 -8.78 -12.41
N ARG A 108 -4.89 -8.53 -11.14
CA ARG A 108 -5.44 -7.25 -10.70
C ARG A 108 -4.36 -6.34 -10.11
N GLU A 109 -3.21 -6.30 -10.75
CA GLU A 109 -2.11 -5.46 -10.30
C GLU A 109 -2.48 -3.98 -10.32
N SER A 110 -2.11 -3.29 -9.26
CA SER A 110 -2.34 -1.86 -9.10
C SER A 110 -1.04 -1.22 -8.60
N GLN A 111 -1.07 0.07 -8.30
CA GLN A 111 0.11 0.79 -7.86
C GLN A 111 -0.18 1.67 -6.67
N VAL A 112 0.71 1.63 -5.68
CA VAL A 112 0.62 2.46 -4.48
C VAL A 112 1.79 3.43 -4.46
N THR A 113 1.49 4.69 -4.16
CA THR A 113 2.48 5.73 -3.96
C THR A 113 2.33 6.28 -2.55
N ILE A 114 3.43 6.25 -1.79
CA ILE A 114 3.49 6.87 -0.48
C ILE A 114 4.38 8.09 -0.60
N SER A 115 3.85 9.26 -0.24
CA SER A 115 4.60 10.50 -0.23
C SER A 115 4.66 11.02 1.21
N LEU A 116 5.83 11.43 1.64
CA LEU A 116 6.08 11.93 2.99
C LEU A 116 6.61 13.35 2.90
N LYS A 117 5.94 14.26 3.59
CA LYS A 117 6.34 15.66 3.62
C LYS A 117 6.44 16.12 5.07
N PRO A 118 7.57 16.72 5.49
CA PRO A 118 7.66 17.25 6.84
C PRO A 118 6.54 18.27 7.11
N ASP A 119 5.97 18.20 8.29
CA ASP A 119 4.90 19.08 8.71
C ASP A 119 5.09 19.40 10.20
N GLY A 120 5.86 20.45 10.49
CA GLY A 120 6.24 20.76 11.85
C GLY A 120 7.10 19.65 12.44
N THR A 121 6.69 19.12 13.58
CA THR A 121 7.37 18.00 14.23
C THR A 121 6.88 16.65 13.72
N GLY A 122 5.91 16.67 12.83
CA GLY A 122 5.33 15.45 12.26
C GLY A 122 5.53 15.36 10.76
N THR A 123 4.71 14.53 10.15
CA THR A 123 4.78 14.26 8.71
C THR A 123 3.38 14.23 8.13
N LEU A 124 3.20 14.86 6.98
CA LEU A 124 2.01 14.65 6.18
C LEU A 124 2.27 13.49 5.24
N LEU A 125 1.56 12.40 5.45
CA LEU A 125 1.61 11.22 4.61
C LEU A 125 0.47 11.29 3.59
N THR A 126 0.79 11.07 2.32
CA THR A 126 -0.21 10.92 1.27
C THR A 126 -0.08 9.52 0.70
N LEU A 127 -1.14 8.75 0.76
CA LEU A 127 -1.24 7.44 0.14
C LEU A 127 -2.13 7.56 -1.08
N HIS A 128 -1.59 7.23 -2.25
CA HIS A 128 -2.34 7.21 -3.50
C HIS A 128 -2.28 5.80 -4.07
N HIS A 129 -3.43 5.17 -4.20
CA HIS A 129 -3.56 3.82 -4.74
C HIS A 129 -4.36 3.91 -6.03
N GLU A 130 -3.73 3.59 -7.14
CA GLU A 130 -4.29 3.80 -8.47
C GLU A 130 -4.34 2.51 -9.27
N GLN A 131 -5.08 2.55 -10.37
CA GLN A 131 -5.26 1.40 -11.26
C GLN A 131 -5.93 0.22 -10.56
N LEU A 132 -6.85 0.53 -9.65
CA LEU A 132 -7.65 -0.47 -8.99
C LEU A 132 -8.62 -1.10 -9.99
N PHE A 133 -8.92 -2.36 -9.78
CA PHE A 133 -9.67 -3.16 -10.74
C PHE A 133 -11.05 -2.59 -11.07
N ASN A 134 -11.79 -2.18 -10.02
CA ASN A 134 -13.13 -1.58 -10.17
C ASN A 134 -13.46 -0.78 -8.91
N GLU A 135 -14.65 -0.19 -8.87
CA GLU A 135 -15.07 0.63 -7.74
C GLU A 135 -15.20 -0.16 -6.44
N ALA A 136 -15.65 -1.40 -6.53
CA ALA A 136 -15.75 -2.26 -5.34
C ALA A 136 -14.37 -2.52 -4.75
N ALA A 137 -13.37 -2.77 -5.60
CA ALA A 137 -11.99 -2.95 -5.16
C ALA A 137 -11.45 -1.66 -4.53
N ARG A 138 -11.75 -0.50 -5.14
CA ARG A 138 -11.33 0.78 -4.57
C ARG A 138 -11.91 0.99 -3.18
N ASP A 139 -13.21 0.76 -3.03
CA ASP A 139 -13.89 0.99 -1.76
C ASP A 139 -13.38 0.04 -0.67
N GLY A 140 -13.14 -1.22 -1.03
CA GLY A 140 -12.56 -2.20 -0.11
C GLY A 140 -11.15 -1.81 0.34
N HIS A 141 -10.31 -1.37 -0.59
CA HIS A 141 -8.96 -0.92 -0.26
C HIS A 141 -8.96 0.38 0.54
N ALA A 142 -9.88 1.30 0.25
CA ALA A 142 -9.99 2.54 1.03
C ALA A 142 -10.28 2.22 2.50
N LYS A 143 -11.20 1.30 2.74
CA LYS A 143 -11.54 0.86 4.09
C LYS A 143 -10.36 0.19 4.77
N GLY A 144 -9.68 -0.70 4.06
CA GLY A 144 -8.50 -1.39 4.57
C GLY A 144 -7.35 -0.44 4.88
N TRP A 145 -7.06 0.49 3.96
CA TRP A 145 -5.99 1.46 4.16
C TRP A 145 -6.25 2.38 5.34
N ASN A 146 -7.49 2.84 5.52
CA ASN A 146 -7.81 3.67 6.68
C ASN A 146 -7.56 2.93 7.99
N ALA A 147 -7.93 1.67 8.08
CA ALA A 147 -7.67 0.85 9.26
C ALA A 147 -6.17 0.64 9.47
N LEU A 148 -5.42 0.38 8.39
CA LEU A 148 -3.97 0.19 8.47
C LEU A 148 -3.25 1.47 8.85
N LEU A 149 -3.68 2.61 8.33
CA LEU A 149 -3.07 3.89 8.67
C LEU A 149 -3.34 4.28 10.13
N ASP A 150 -4.48 3.89 10.69
CA ASP A 150 -4.74 4.04 12.12
C ASP A 150 -3.69 3.27 12.94
N GLN A 151 -3.37 2.03 12.50
CA GLN A 151 -2.36 1.21 13.15
C GLN A 151 -0.96 1.81 12.99
N LEU A 152 -0.64 2.32 11.80
CA LEU A 152 0.64 2.98 11.56
C LEU A 152 0.81 4.21 12.47
N GLU A 153 -0.23 5.01 12.58
CA GLU A 153 -0.22 6.21 13.42
C GLU A 153 0.05 5.85 14.87
N ALA A 154 -0.60 4.82 15.38
CA ALA A 154 -0.37 4.35 16.74
C ALA A 154 1.04 3.80 16.93
N PHE A 155 1.56 3.09 15.93
CA PHE A 155 2.89 2.48 15.97
C PHE A 155 4.01 3.53 15.92
N ALA A 156 3.84 4.55 15.10
CA ALA A 156 4.88 5.55 14.83
C ALA A 156 4.88 6.71 15.83
N SER A 157 3.76 6.99 16.48
CA SER A 157 3.64 8.14 17.40
C SER A 157 4.34 7.96 18.73
#